data_e57eb148ec8ad712f731029dde20d65c
#
_entry.id   e57eb148ec8ad712f731029dde20d65c
#
_cell.length_a   1.000
_cell.length_b   1.000
_cell.length_c   1.000
_cell.angle_alpha   90.00
_cell.angle_beta   90.00
_cell.angle_gamma   90.00
#
_symmetry.space_group_name_H-M   'P 1'
#
loop_
_entity.id
_entity.type
_entity.pdbx_description
1 polymer ?
#
loop_
_entity_poly.entity_id
_entity_poly.type
_entity_poly.pdbx_seq_one_letter_code
_entity_poly.pdbx_strand_id
1 'polypeptide(L)'
;FSQPCNALVIDEALLDLPLRDADPEVNRIARSRMQRAVTQYRARDNLLEQVRLEIQQRLVDGVPQLEPIAERLGVKPWTLRRRLRAEQADFSTLLEEERRRLACDWLLHSNRSVNQIALDLGYSE
;
A
#
# COMPACT_ATOMS: atom_id res chain seq x y z
N PHE A 1 -15.64 -13.18 -29.12
CA PHE A 1 -14.69 -12.54 -28.20
C PHE A 1 -15.18 -12.68 -26.76
N SER A 2 -15.04 -13.87 -26.17
CA SER A 2 -15.30 -14.07 -24.74
C SER A 2 -14.14 -14.89 -24.19
N GLN A 3 -12.98 -14.23 -24.03
CA GLN A 3 -11.82 -14.82 -23.38
C GLN A 3 -11.85 -14.46 -21.90
N PRO A 4 -11.53 -15.37 -20.97
CA PRO A 4 -11.58 -15.13 -19.52
C PRO A 4 -10.52 -14.14 -19.04
N CYS A 5 -9.53 -13.82 -19.85
CA CYS A 5 -8.51 -12.80 -19.54
C CYS A 5 -7.97 -12.17 -20.84
N ASN A 6 -7.49 -10.93 -20.71
CA ASN A 6 -6.68 -10.30 -21.75
C ASN A 6 -5.23 -10.76 -21.55
N ALA A 7 -4.67 -11.46 -22.53
CA ALA A 7 -3.29 -11.95 -22.47
C ALA A 7 -2.54 -11.55 -23.73
N LEU A 8 -1.29 -11.18 -23.56
CA LEU A 8 -0.29 -11.00 -24.62
C LEU A 8 0.73 -12.14 -24.50
N VAL A 9 0.84 -12.95 -25.53
CA VAL A 9 1.81 -14.03 -25.60
C VAL A 9 2.98 -13.54 -26.46
N ILE A 10 4.18 -13.53 -25.91
CA ILE A 10 5.42 -13.12 -26.56
C ILE A 10 6.43 -14.25 -26.44
N ASP A 11 7.37 -14.31 -27.37
CA ASP A 11 8.48 -15.27 -27.31
C ASP A 11 9.42 -14.90 -26.15
N GLU A 12 9.86 -15.89 -25.39
CA GLU A 12 10.75 -15.69 -24.23
C GLU A 12 12.08 -15.01 -24.65
N ALA A 13 12.58 -15.30 -25.84
CA ALA A 13 13.78 -14.67 -26.37
C ALA A 13 13.65 -13.15 -26.56
N LEU A 14 12.44 -12.63 -26.70
CA LEU A 14 12.21 -11.18 -26.78
C LEU A 14 12.34 -10.46 -25.46
N LEU A 15 12.27 -11.17 -24.33
CA LEU A 15 12.41 -10.58 -23.00
C LEU A 15 13.84 -10.14 -22.69
N ASP A 16 14.82 -10.78 -23.33
CA ASP A 16 16.25 -10.49 -23.15
C ASP A 16 16.78 -9.41 -24.11
N LEU A 17 15.94 -8.92 -25.02
CA LEU A 17 16.35 -7.86 -25.93
C LEU A 17 16.50 -6.52 -25.18
N PRO A 18 17.65 -5.84 -25.33
CA PRO A 18 17.84 -4.53 -24.72
C PRO A 18 16.90 -3.50 -25.34
N LEU A 19 16.21 -2.76 -24.50
CA LEU A 19 15.43 -1.61 -24.93
C LEU A 19 16.38 -0.49 -25.36
N ARG A 20 16.14 0.12 -26.53
CA ARG A 20 17.00 1.15 -27.12
C ARG A 20 17.23 2.37 -26.24
N ASP A 21 16.23 2.76 -25.47
CA ASP A 21 16.24 3.94 -24.60
C ASP A 21 15.89 3.56 -23.16
N ALA A 22 16.48 2.46 -22.65
CA ALA A 22 16.25 2.01 -21.29
C ALA A 22 16.86 2.99 -20.29
N ASP A 23 16.03 3.76 -19.64
CA ASP A 23 16.39 4.58 -18.49
C ASP A 23 16.00 3.87 -17.19
N PRO A 24 16.98 3.44 -16.37
CA PRO A 24 16.70 2.76 -15.10
C PRO A 24 15.84 3.60 -14.15
N GLU A 25 15.99 4.92 -14.15
CA GLU A 25 15.23 5.82 -13.27
C GLU A 25 13.77 5.94 -13.74
N VAL A 26 13.55 6.08 -15.04
CA VAL A 26 12.20 6.06 -15.62
C VAL A 26 11.51 4.73 -15.35
N ASN A 27 12.24 3.61 -15.47
CA ASN A 27 11.71 2.28 -15.16
C ASN A 27 11.33 2.16 -13.68
N ARG A 28 12.17 2.64 -12.76
CA ARG A 28 11.90 2.65 -11.33
C ARG A 28 10.62 3.45 -10.99
N ILE A 29 10.51 4.64 -11.58
CA ILE A 29 9.32 5.51 -11.39
C ILE A 29 8.07 4.85 -11.98
N ALA A 30 8.16 4.31 -13.19
CA ALA A 30 7.05 3.64 -13.86
C ALA A 30 6.57 2.41 -13.06
N ARG A 31 7.50 1.56 -12.60
CA ARG A 31 7.18 0.41 -11.75
C ARG A 31 6.49 0.83 -10.45
N SER A 32 7.01 1.85 -9.78
CA SER A 32 6.40 2.37 -8.55
C SER A 32 4.97 2.87 -8.79
N ARG A 33 4.72 3.60 -9.88
CA ARG A 33 3.38 4.08 -10.26
C ARG A 33 2.44 2.93 -10.61
N MET A 34 2.91 1.97 -11.39
CA MET A 34 2.12 0.77 -11.75
C MET A 34 1.76 -0.06 -10.52
N GLN A 35 2.72 -0.28 -9.62
CA GLN A 35 2.47 -1.01 -8.36
C GLN A 35 1.37 -0.33 -7.54
N ARG A 36 1.43 1.00 -7.40
CA ARG A 36 0.39 1.78 -6.72
C ARG A 36 -0.98 1.65 -7.40
N ALA A 37 -1.01 1.74 -8.73
CA ALA A 37 -2.25 1.60 -9.49
C ALA A 37 -2.87 0.21 -9.35
N VAL A 38 -2.06 -0.86 -9.41
CA VAL A 38 -2.52 -2.24 -9.20
C VAL A 38 -3.05 -2.44 -7.78
N THR A 39 -2.36 -1.91 -6.77
CA THR A 39 -2.80 -1.97 -5.37
C THR A 39 -4.13 -1.24 -5.20
N GLN A 40 -4.29 -0.05 -5.76
CA GLN A 40 -5.56 0.70 -5.73
C GLN A 40 -6.69 -0.03 -6.46
N TYR A 41 -6.41 -0.68 -7.58
CA TYR A 41 -7.41 -1.44 -8.33
C TYR A 41 -7.88 -2.66 -7.53
N ARG A 42 -6.96 -3.43 -6.95
CA ARG A 42 -7.28 -4.59 -6.09
C ARG A 42 -7.97 -4.19 -4.79
N ALA A 43 -7.62 -3.03 -4.23
CA ALA A 43 -8.24 -2.51 -3.01
C ALA A 43 -9.73 -2.18 -3.19
N ARG A 44 -10.23 -1.94 -4.40
CA ARG A 44 -11.65 -1.64 -4.62
C ARG A 44 -12.59 -2.77 -4.20
N ASP A 45 -12.14 -4.02 -4.30
CA ASP A 45 -12.95 -5.20 -3.99
C ASP A 45 -12.62 -5.83 -2.63
N ASN A 46 -11.55 -5.39 -1.95
CA ASN A 46 -11.10 -5.94 -0.68
C ASN A 46 -11.04 -4.85 0.41
N LEU A 47 -11.91 -4.97 1.41
CA LEU A 47 -12.01 -4.02 2.51
C LEU A 47 -10.69 -3.86 3.28
N LEU A 48 -9.97 -4.96 3.54
CA LEU A 48 -8.68 -4.92 4.24
C LEU A 48 -7.67 -4.06 3.49
N GLU A 49 -7.56 -4.24 2.18
CA GLU A 49 -6.66 -3.46 1.33
C GLU A 49 -7.05 -1.98 1.28
N GLN A 50 -8.35 -1.67 1.28
CA GLN A 50 -8.82 -0.29 1.38
C GLN A 50 -8.40 0.35 2.70
N VAL A 51 -8.58 -0.36 3.82
CA VAL A 51 -8.17 0.13 5.14
C VAL A 51 -6.65 0.29 5.24
N ARG A 52 -5.86 -0.66 4.74
CA ARG A 52 -4.40 -0.55 4.68
C ARG A 52 -3.95 0.67 3.88
N LEU A 53 -4.54 0.90 2.73
CA LEU A 53 -4.23 2.05 1.89
C LEU A 53 -4.53 3.38 2.61
N GLU A 54 -5.67 3.48 3.28
CA GLU A 54 -6.04 4.66 4.07
C GLU A 54 -5.10 4.88 5.27
N ILE A 55 -4.66 3.79 5.93
CA ILE A 55 -3.67 3.86 7.00
C ILE A 55 -2.34 4.41 6.45
N GLN A 56 -1.85 3.86 5.35
CA GLN A 56 -0.58 4.28 4.74
C GLN A 56 -0.58 5.77 4.35
N GLN A 57 -1.67 6.24 3.74
CA GLN A 57 -1.80 7.64 3.33
C GLN A 57 -1.77 8.60 4.52
N ARG A 58 -2.35 8.20 5.65
CA ARG A 58 -2.46 9.05 6.85
C ARG A 58 -1.26 8.95 7.79
N LEU A 59 -0.52 7.85 7.76
CA LEU A 59 0.70 7.70 8.57
C LEU A 59 1.75 8.77 8.27
N VAL A 60 1.73 9.35 7.07
CA VAL A 60 2.63 10.45 6.69
C VAL A 60 2.26 11.75 7.40
N ASP A 61 0.99 11.93 7.73
CA ASP A 61 0.44 13.16 8.33
C ASP A 61 0.18 13.03 9.85
N GLY A 62 0.38 11.84 10.42
CA GLY A 62 0.18 11.56 11.85
C GLY A 62 -0.36 10.17 12.13
N VAL A 63 -0.91 9.98 13.33
CA VAL A 63 -1.46 8.67 13.75
C VAL A 63 -2.88 8.46 13.20
N PRO A 64 -3.09 7.49 12.29
CA PRO A 64 -4.41 7.21 11.75
C PRO A 64 -5.37 6.72 12.83
N GLN A 65 -6.60 7.18 12.75
CA GLN A 65 -7.70 6.71 13.60
C GLN A 65 -8.76 6.02 12.75
N LEU A 66 -9.49 5.09 13.36
CA LEU A 66 -10.47 4.27 12.66
C LEU A 66 -11.67 5.10 12.18
N GLU A 67 -12.10 6.09 12.97
CA GLU A 67 -13.28 6.90 12.71
C GLU A 67 -13.17 7.68 11.38
N PRO A 68 -12.12 8.48 11.13
CA PRO A 68 -11.94 9.18 9.85
C PRO A 68 -11.77 8.24 8.64
N ILE A 69 -11.21 7.06 8.86
CA ILE A 69 -11.08 6.05 7.79
C ILE A 69 -12.45 5.45 7.46
N ALA A 70 -13.25 5.12 8.47
CA ALA A 70 -14.60 4.60 8.28
C ALA A 70 -15.49 5.61 7.53
N GLU A 71 -15.41 6.90 7.88
CA GLU A 71 -16.12 7.97 7.21
C GLU A 71 -15.74 8.04 5.72
N ARG A 72 -14.45 8.01 5.41
CA ARG A 72 -13.95 8.04 4.03
C ARG A 72 -14.39 6.82 3.21
N LEU A 73 -14.49 5.66 3.84
CA LEU A 73 -14.99 4.44 3.21
C LEU A 73 -16.53 4.38 3.15
N GLY A 74 -17.23 5.43 3.63
CA GLY A 74 -18.69 5.53 3.59
C GLY A 74 -19.38 4.53 4.52
N VAL A 75 -18.71 4.09 5.58
CA VAL A 75 -19.26 3.13 6.55
C VAL A 75 -19.18 3.68 7.97
N LYS A 76 -20.07 3.21 8.84
CA LYS A 76 -20.00 3.56 10.26
C LYS A 76 -18.80 2.85 10.93
N PRO A 77 -18.13 3.47 11.93
CA PRO A 77 -16.96 2.88 12.61
C PRO A 77 -17.21 1.47 13.17
N TRP A 78 -18.39 1.25 13.79
CA TRP A 78 -18.75 -0.07 14.31
C TRP A 78 -18.94 -1.12 13.21
N THR A 79 -19.43 -0.70 12.02
CA THR A 79 -19.56 -1.58 10.85
C THR A 79 -18.18 -1.96 10.32
N LEU A 80 -17.26 -0.99 10.25
CA LEU A 80 -15.89 -1.25 9.85
C LEU A 80 -15.21 -2.24 10.79
N ARG A 81 -15.29 -2.00 12.11
CA ARG A 81 -14.74 -2.94 13.12
C ARG A 81 -15.31 -4.35 12.97
N ARG A 82 -16.63 -4.48 12.78
CA ARG A 82 -17.29 -5.78 12.61
C ARG A 82 -16.81 -6.51 11.34
N ARG A 83 -16.66 -5.77 10.22
CA ARG A 83 -16.18 -6.34 8.96
C ARG A 83 -14.72 -6.77 9.05
N LEU A 84 -13.85 -5.98 9.67
CA LEU A 84 -12.46 -6.35 9.91
C LEU A 84 -12.37 -7.64 10.74
N ARG A 85 -13.15 -7.75 11.82
CA ARG A 85 -13.19 -8.97 12.64
C ARG A 85 -13.69 -10.19 11.88
N ALA A 86 -14.63 -10.03 10.97
CA ALA A 86 -15.11 -11.12 10.12
C ALA A 86 -13.99 -11.67 9.22
N GLU A 87 -13.02 -10.82 8.87
CA GLU A 87 -11.81 -11.18 8.13
C GLU A 87 -10.60 -11.50 9.03
N GLN A 88 -10.89 -11.78 10.33
CA GLN A 88 -9.87 -12.10 11.34
C GLN A 88 -8.78 -11.03 11.49
N ALA A 89 -9.13 -9.77 11.19
CA ALA A 89 -8.27 -8.62 11.31
C ALA A 89 -8.78 -7.64 12.38
N ASP A 90 -7.85 -6.86 12.94
CA ASP A 90 -8.17 -5.74 13.81
C ASP A 90 -7.42 -4.50 13.34
N PHE A 91 -8.03 -3.32 13.55
CA PHE A 91 -7.46 -2.06 13.07
C PHE A 91 -6.09 -1.76 13.68
N SER A 92 -5.91 -2.03 14.97
CA SER A 92 -4.63 -1.83 15.65
C SER A 92 -3.54 -2.72 15.08
N THR A 93 -3.85 -3.97 14.78
CA THR A 93 -2.90 -4.89 14.15
C THR A 93 -2.51 -4.41 12.75
N LEU A 94 -3.48 -3.99 11.93
CA LEU A 94 -3.21 -3.43 10.61
C LEU A 94 -2.35 -2.16 10.68
N LEU A 95 -2.62 -1.29 11.66
CA LEU A 95 -1.84 -0.07 11.89
C LEU A 95 -0.38 -0.40 12.25
N GLU A 96 -0.16 -1.35 13.15
CA GLU A 96 1.19 -1.78 13.55
C GLU A 96 1.95 -2.45 12.40
N GLU A 97 1.29 -3.26 11.60
CA GLU A 97 1.88 -3.87 10.41
C GLU A 97 2.35 -2.79 9.41
N GLU A 98 1.52 -1.78 9.16
CA GLU A 98 1.86 -0.70 8.23
C GLU A 98 2.95 0.23 8.78
N ARG A 99 2.95 0.52 10.09
CA ARG A 99 4.05 1.23 10.76
C ARG A 99 5.38 0.49 10.60
N ARG A 100 5.37 -0.82 10.88
CA ARG A 100 6.58 -1.65 10.74
C ARG A 100 7.08 -1.67 9.30
N ARG A 101 6.18 -1.79 8.33
CA ARG A 101 6.52 -1.78 6.91
C ARG A 101 7.18 -0.47 6.50
N LEU A 102 6.58 0.67 6.88
CA LEU A 102 7.12 2.00 6.60
C LEU A 102 8.45 2.25 7.32
N ALA A 103 8.58 1.81 8.57
CA ALA A 103 9.84 1.91 9.30
C ALA A 103 10.97 1.19 8.58
N CYS A 104 10.73 -0.05 8.13
CA CYS A 104 11.72 -0.81 7.35
C CYS A 104 12.08 -0.12 6.03
N ASP A 105 11.10 0.41 5.32
CA ASP A 105 11.34 1.12 4.07
C ASP A 105 12.18 2.39 4.29
N TRP A 106 11.87 3.18 5.30
CA TRP A 106 12.63 4.40 5.61
C TRP A 106 14.03 4.10 6.14
N LEU A 107 14.23 3.02 6.90
CA LEU A 107 15.56 2.60 7.35
C LEU A 107 16.46 2.19 6.19
N LEU A 108 15.89 1.56 5.15
CA LEU A 108 16.64 1.07 4.00
C LEU A 108 16.88 2.15 2.93
N HIS A 109 15.94 3.10 2.78
CA HIS A 109 15.92 4.01 1.62
C HIS A 109 15.96 5.50 2.00
N SER A 110 16.15 5.84 3.29
CA SER A 110 16.29 7.23 3.72
C SER A 110 17.44 7.42 4.68
N ASN A 111 17.91 8.66 4.84
CA ASN A 111 18.95 9.03 5.82
C ASN A 111 18.36 9.49 7.16
N ARG A 112 17.11 9.12 7.49
CA ARG A 112 16.47 9.49 8.74
C ARG A 112 17.04 8.69 9.91
N SER A 113 17.19 9.33 11.07
CA SER A 113 17.55 8.61 12.28
C SER A 113 16.38 7.73 12.78
N VAL A 114 16.71 6.68 13.54
CA VAL A 114 15.70 5.79 14.16
C VAL A 114 14.70 6.59 15.01
N ASN A 115 15.18 7.56 15.79
CA ASN A 115 14.34 8.43 16.60
C ASN A 115 13.37 9.26 15.74
N GLN A 116 13.85 9.83 14.64
CA GLN A 116 12.99 10.57 13.74
C GLN A 116 11.91 9.67 13.10
N ILE A 117 12.29 8.47 12.69
CA ILE A 117 11.33 7.48 12.14
C ILE A 117 10.29 7.11 13.19
N ALA A 118 10.69 6.89 14.44
CA ALA A 118 9.77 6.59 15.53
C ALA A 118 8.75 7.72 15.76
N LEU A 119 9.22 8.96 15.83
CA LEU A 119 8.37 10.14 15.99
C LEU A 119 7.42 10.32 14.81
N ASP A 120 7.92 10.21 13.56
CA ASP A 120 7.11 10.35 12.34
C ASP A 120 6.03 9.27 12.23
N LEU A 121 6.26 8.09 12.79
CA LEU A 121 5.29 6.99 12.86
C LEU A 121 4.35 7.06 14.07
N GLY A 122 4.50 8.08 14.91
CA GLY A 122 3.63 8.34 16.06
C GLY A 122 3.93 7.45 17.28
N TYR A 123 5.16 6.98 17.42
CA TYR A 123 5.64 6.43 18.69
C TYR A 123 6.09 7.60 19.57
N SER A 124 5.45 7.75 20.75
CA SER A 124 5.92 8.63 21.80
C SER A 124 6.95 7.91 22.66
N GLU A 125 7.93 8.64 23.21
CA GLU A 125 8.85 8.11 24.22
C GLU A 125 8.11 7.56 25.43
#